data_99d4c34bc1c38c360fb08bc6a37d92b4
#
_entry.id   99d4c34bc1c38c360fb08bc6a37d92b4
#
_cell.length_a   1.000
_cell.length_b   1.000
_cell.length_c   1.000
_cell.angle_alpha   90.00
_cell.angle_beta   90.00
_cell.angle_gamma   90.00
#
_symmetry.space_group_name_H-M   'P 1'
#
loop_
_entity.id
_entity.type
_entity.pdbx_description
1 polymer ?
#
loop_
_entity_poly.entity_id
_entity_poly.type
_entity_poly.pdbx_seq_one_letter_code
_entity_poly.pdbx_strand_id
1 'polypeptide(L)'
;MFQAQVFTLYPEVFPGPLSKGLYGKALSNKLWNLNVINIRDVATDKHKTVDDTPYGGGTGMLLKADVLANALDQNNKKGERVFYLSPKGKKFDQKLALDLSKEKSISLICGHFEGVDERVLTTRNIEEISVGDYILSGGETAALVVLDSILRLLPGVLGNDKSSHDETFENGLLEYPQYTKPQIWEEKSVPEVLLSGDHSKIKDWRLSQSEAITRDRRPDLWQKYKKN
;
A
#
# COMPACT_ATOMS: atom_id res chain seq x y z
N MET A 1 -15.64 -6.50 8.40
CA MET A 1 -14.77 -5.40 8.85
C MET A 1 -13.33 -5.82 8.73
N PHE A 2 -12.54 -5.12 7.94
CA PHE A 2 -11.11 -5.34 7.78
C PHE A 2 -10.33 -4.78 8.97
N GLN A 3 -9.31 -5.47 9.45
CA GLN A 3 -8.47 -5.02 10.55
C GLN A 3 -7.03 -4.82 10.08
N ALA A 4 -6.51 -3.62 10.21
CA ALA A 4 -5.10 -3.31 10.01
C ALA A 4 -4.43 -3.16 11.38
N GLN A 5 -3.25 -3.75 11.52
CA GLN A 5 -2.40 -3.58 12.68
C GLN A 5 -1.05 -3.04 12.23
N VAL A 6 -0.51 -2.06 12.93
CA VAL A 6 0.77 -1.44 12.59
C VAL A 6 1.67 -1.43 13.82
N PHE A 7 2.85 -2.01 13.68
CA PHE A 7 3.93 -1.98 14.66
C PHE A 7 4.92 -0.89 14.27
N THR A 8 5.09 0.13 15.12
CA THR A 8 5.87 1.32 14.79
C THR A 8 6.54 1.91 16.03
N LEU A 9 7.55 2.74 15.84
CA LEU A 9 8.13 3.59 16.89
C LEU A 9 7.45 4.96 16.99
N TYR A 10 6.59 5.31 16.00
CA TYR A 10 5.93 6.61 15.87
C TYR A 10 4.41 6.45 15.67
N PRO A 11 3.69 6.00 16.71
CA PRO A 11 2.24 5.74 16.61
C PRO A 11 1.42 6.98 16.21
N GLU A 12 1.90 8.18 16.52
CA GLU A 12 1.27 9.46 16.19
C GLU A 12 1.17 9.76 14.69
N VAL A 13 1.94 9.06 13.86
CA VAL A 13 1.84 9.16 12.38
C VAL A 13 0.52 8.61 11.88
N PHE A 14 -0.11 7.71 12.63
CA PHE A 14 -1.33 7.00 12.24
C PHE A 14 -2.58 7.53 12.94
N PRO A 15 -3.74 7.50 12.26
CA PRO A 15 -3.95 7.05 10.89
C PRO A 15 -3.53 8.07 9.82
N GLY A 16 -3.03 9.26 10.20
CA GLY A 16 -2.59 10.30 9.30
C GLY A 16 -3.64 10.66 8.23
N PRO A 17 -3.29 10.68 6.93
CA PRO A 17 -4.21 11.01 5.84
C PRO A 17 -5.39 10.05 5.74
N LEU A 18 -5.27 8.81 6.23
CA LEU A 18 -6.34 7.81 6.23
C LEU A 18 -7.49 8.16 7.19
N SER A 19 -7.32 9.18 8.05
CA SER A 19 -8.41 9.75 8.86
C SER A 19 -9.36 10.64 8.08
N LYS A 20 -9.06 10.99 6.83
CA LYS A 20 -9.79 11.98 6.04
C LYS A 20 -10.51 11.34 4.84
N GLY A 21 -11.42 12.11 4.25
CA GLY A 21 -12.11 11.71 3.03
C GLY A 21 -12.89 10.41 3.16
N LEU A 22 -12.79 9.57 2.13
CA LEU A 22 -13.48 8.29 2.06
C LEU A 22 -13.01 7.30 3.12
N TYR A 23 -11.71 7.24 3.39
CA TYR A 23 -11.14 6.32 4.39
C TYR A 23 -11.56 6.68 5.81
N GLY A 24 -11.57 7.99 6.16
CA GLY A 24 -12.02 8.45 7.46
C GLY A 24 -13.52 8.17 7.69
N LYS A 25 -14.35 8.34 6.65
CA LYS A 25 -15.77 7.96 6.69
C LYS A 25 -15.94 6.44 6.86
N ALA A 26 -15.17 5.65 6.12
CA ALA A 26 -15.18 4.19 6.21
C ALA A 26 -14.73 3.70 7.59
N LEU A 27 -13.74 4.34 8.20
CA LEU A 27 -13.28 4.08 9.56
C LEU A 27 -14.39 4.36 10.59
N SER A 28 -15.04 5.52 10.48
CA SER A 28 -16.19 5.88 11.34
C SER A 28 -17.36 4.91 11.19
N ASN A 29 -17.60 4.40 9.98
CA ASN A 29 -18.63 3.41 9.68
C ASN A 29 -18.20 1.97 10.00
N LYS A 30 -17.03 1.77 10.59
CA LYS A 30 -16.49 0.45 10.97
C LYS A 30 -16.36 -0.54 9.80
N LEU A 31 -16.11 -0.04 8.58
CA LEU A 31 -15.77 -0.89 7.44
C LEU A 31 -14.35 -1.45 7.59
N TRP A 32 -13.48 -0.67 8.19
CA TRP A 32 -12.14 -1.07 8.60
C TRP A 32 -11.80 -0.51 9.98
N ASN A 33 -10.74 -1.03 10.58
CA ASN A 33 -10.21 -0.57 11.86
C ASN A 33 -8.69 -0.59 11.83
N LEU A 34 -8.07 0.30 12.60
CA LEU A 34 -6.62 0.38 12.75
C LEU A 34 -6.23 0.23 14.23
N ASN A 35 -5.34 -0.72 14.49
CA ASN A 35 -4.67 -0.88 15.76
C ASN A 35 -3.20 -0.49 15.60
N VAL A 36 -2.74 0.51 16.32
CA VAL A 36 -1.35 0.98 16.27
C VAL A 36 -0.64 0.60 17.54
N ILE A 37 0.45 -0.15 17.41
CA ILE A 37 1.24 -0.69 18.51
C ILE A 37 2.59 0.00 18.52
N ASN A 38 2.88 0.69 19.62
CA ASN A 38 4.19 1.25 19.84
C ASN A 38 5.15 0.13 20.28
N ILE A 39 6.11 -0.20 19.41
CA ILE A 39 7.13 -1.23 19.69
C ILE A 39 7.90 -0.93 20.99
N ARG A 40 8.05 0.34 21.33
CA ARG A 40 8.76 0.77 22.56
C ARG A 40 8.07 0.37 23.86
N ASP A 41 6.75 0.17 23.83
CA ASP A 41 5.98 -0.10 25.05
C ASP A 41 6.30 -1.44 25.70
N VAL A 42 6.79 -2.39 24.92
CA VAL A 42 7.16 -3.73 25.40
C VAL A 42 8.62 -3.86 25.81
N ALA A 43 9.42 -2.80 25.64
CA ALA A 43 10.80 -2.80 26.15
C ALA A 43 10.80 -2.79 27.69
N THR A 44 11.59 -3.70 28.28
CA THR A 44 11.58 -3.97 29.73
C THR A 44 12.63 -3.19 30.51
N ASP A 45 13.63 -2.64 29.83
CA ASP A 45 14.67 -1.84 30.47
C ASP A 45 14.17 -0.42 30.86
N LYS A 46 14.86 0.20 31.81
CA LYS A 46 14.51 1.52 32.34
C LYS A 46 14.39 2.61 31.28
N HIS A 47 15.18 2.53 30.22
CA HIS A 47 15.24 3.52 29.16
C HIS A 47 14.37 3.17 27.95
N LYS A 48 13.67 2.04 28.00
CA LYS A 48 12.85 1.51 26.90
C LYS A 48 13.61 1.48 25.59
N THR A 49 14.83 0.93 25.62
CA THR A 49 15.74 0.84 24.49
C THR A 49 15.22 -0.16 23.47
N VAL A 50 15.06 0.28 22.22
CA VAL A 50 14.46 -0.53 21.13
C VAL A 50 15.47 -0.98 20.09
N ASP A 51 16.68 -0.43 20.12
CA ASP A 51 17.73 -0.61 19.11
C ASP A 51 19.07 -0.94 19.77
N ASP A 52 19.96 -1.52 18.99
CA ASP A 52 21.33 -1.84 19.40
C ASP A 52 22.26 -1.92 18.17
N THR A 53 23.57 -1.94 18.41
CA THR A 53 24.58 -2.05 17.36
C THR A 53 24.55 -3.41 16.67
N PRO A 54 24.72 -3.47 15.33
CA PRO A 54 24.73 -4.73 14.62
C PRO A 54 25.99 -5.58 14.95
N TYR A 55 25.82 -6.89 15.04
CA TYR A 55 26.96 -7.81 15.09
C TYR A 55 27.79 -7.71 13.80
N GLY A 56 29.08 -7.79 13.92
CA GLY A 56 30.00 -7.61 12.78
C GLY A 56 30.44 -6.17 12.57
N GLY A 57 29.89 -5.22 13.33
CA GLY A 57 30.20 -3.79 13.19
C GLY A 57 29.43 -3.14 12.04
N GLY A 58 29.67 -1.87 11.82
CA GLY A 58 29.00 -1.05 10.82
C GLY A 58 28.45 0.24 11.42
N THR A 59 27.97 1.12 10.56
CA THR A 59 27.27 2.36 10.98
C THR A 59 25.80 2.07 11.17
N GLY A 60 25.18 2.73 12.16
CA GLY A 60 23.75 2.62 12.43
C GLY A 60 23.40 1.57 13.48
N MET A 61 22.11 1.38 13.66
CA MET A 61 21.50 0.54 14.69
C MET A 61 20.51 -0.43 14.06
N LEU A 62 20.13 -1.48 14.78
CA LEU A 62 19.04 -2.40 14.41
C LEU A 62 17.97 -2.42 15.47
N LEU A 63 16.73 -2.61 15.09
CA LEU A 63 15.66 -2.94 16.04
C LEU A 63 15.99 -4.28 16.72
N LYS A 64 15.95 -4.26 18.05
CA LYS A 64 16.28 -5.43 18.90
C LYS A 64 15.30 -6.57 18.66
N ALA A 65 15.84 -7.78 18.57
CA ALA A 65 15.08 -8.99 18.32
C ALA A 65 14.03 -9.27 19.41
N ASP A 66 14.41 -9.17 20.66
CA ASP A 66 13.54 -9.44 21.81
C ASP A 66 12.39 -8.45 21.90
N VAL A 67 12.66 -7.15 21.67
CA VAL A 67 11.63 -6.10 21.73
C VAL A 67 10.61 -6.28 20.61
N LEU A 68 11.05 -6.40 19.36
CA LEU A 68 10.13 -6.60 18.22
C LEU A 68 9.36 -7.93 18.37
N ALA A 69 10.04 -9.00 18.76
CA ALA A 69 9.41 -10.28 18.97
C ALA A 69 8.31 -10.22 20.03
N ASN A 70 8.59 -9.59 21.18
CA ASN A 70 7.61 -9.42 22.25
C ASN A 70 6.41 -8.59 21.80
N ALA A 71 6.63 -7.52 21.02
CA ALA A 71 5.54 -6.72 20.48
C ALA A 71 4.61 -7.56 19.60
N LEU A 72 5.19 -8.37 18.72
CA LEU A 72 4.43 -9.27 17.85
C LEU A 72 3.70 -10.36 18.64
N ASP A 73 4.37 -11.05 19.55
CA ASP A 73 3.80 -12.17 20.30
C ASP A 73 2.65 -11.76 21.21
N GLN A 74 2.68 -10.54 21.75
CA GLN A 74 1.60 -10.00 22.59
C GLN A 74 0.38 -9.53 21.80
N ASN A 75 0.55 -9.14 20.53
CA ASN A 75 -0.49 -8.44 19.78
C ASN A 75 -0.95 -9.16 18.52
N ASN A 76 -0.11 -10.06 17.95
CA ASN A 76 -0.45 -10.71 16.70
C ASN A 76 -1.39 -11.90 16.92
N LYS A 77 -2.38 -12.06 16.05
CA LYS A 77 -3.30 -13.19 16.11
C LYS A 77 -2.72 -14.38 15.36
N LYS A 78 -2.95 -15.57 15.86
CA LYS A 78 -2.52 -16.81 15.21
C LYS A 78 -3.10 -16.91 13.79
N GLY A 79 -2.22 -17.07 12.80
CA GLY A 79 -2.58 -17.20 11.39
C GLY A 79 -2.77 -15.86 10.66
N GLU A 80 -2.52 -14.71 11.29
CA GLU A 80 -2.50 -13.42 10.64
C GLU A 80 -1.23 -13.24 9.82
N ARG A 81 -1.37 -12.71 8.60
CA ARG A 81 -0.22 -12.38 7.76
C ARG A 81 0.48 -11.15 8.29
N VAL A 82 1.79 -11.24 8.46
CA VAL A 82 2.64 -10.16 8.96
C VAL A 82 3.62 -9.77 7.88
N PHE A 83 3.71 -8.48 7.61
CA PHE A 83 4.57 -7.92 6.58
C PHE A 83 5.57 -6.94 7.19
N TYR A 84 6.83 -7.14 6.89
CA TYR A 84 7.87 -6.16 7.14
C TYR A 84 8.07 -5.30 5.89
N LEU A 85 8.02 -3.99 6.08
CA LEU A 85 8.18 -3.01 5.00
C LEU A 85 9.67 -2.76 4.77
N SER A 86 10.19 -3.32 3.69
CA SER A 86 11.62 -3.38 3.40
C SER A 86 11.89 -3.26 1.91
N PRO A 87 12.91 -2.50 1.46
CA PRO A 87 13.30 -2.47 0.06
C PRO A 87 13.77 -3.83 -0.48
N LYS A 88 14.13 -4.78 0.40
CA LYS A 88 14.49 -6.16 0.02
C LYS A 88 13.27 -7.02 -0.33
N GLY A 89 12.08 -6.58 0.06
CA GLY A 89 10.87 -7.36 -0.04
C GLY A 89 10.35 -7.53 -1.47
N LYS A 90 9.40 -8.45 -1.63
CA LYS A 90 8.64 -8.61 -2.87
C LYS A 90 7.92 -7.30 -3.20
N LYS A 91 7.94 -6.92 -4.48
CA LYS A 91 7.26 -5.69 -4.93
C LYS A 91 5.76 -5.75 -4.61
N PHE A 92 5.30 -4.73 -3.91
CA PHE A 92 3.88 -4.48 -3.69
C PHE A 92 3.27 -3.92 -4.99
N ASP A 93 2.26 -4.58 -5.51
CA ASP A 93 1.53 -4.20 -6.72
C ASP A 93 0.02 -4.31 -6.51
N GLN A 94 -0.76 -3.90 -7.52
CA GLN A 94 -2.23 -3.93 -7.48
C GLN A 94 -2.78 -5.33 -7.23
N LYS A 95 -2.13 -6.37 -7.77
CA LYS A 95 -2.53 -7.76 -7.56
C LYS A 95 -2.39 -8.17 -6.09
N LEU A 96 -1.27 -7.80 -5.46
CA LEU A 96 -1.06 -8.07 -4.04
C LEU A 96 -2.01 -7.25 -3.17
N ALA A 97 -2.28 -5.98 -3.52
CA ALA A 97 -3.26 -5.16 -2.82
C ALA A 97 -4.66 -5.79 -2.87
N LEU A 98 -5.08 -6.29 -4.03
CA LEU A 98 -6.36 -7.00 -4.21
C LEU A 98 -6.40 -8.32 -3.42
N ASP A 99 -5.30 -9.05 -3.34
CA ASP A 99 -5.21 -10.26 -2.55
C ASP A 99 -5.36 -9.94 -1.05
N LEU A 100 -4.63 -8.95 -0.56
CA LEU A 100 -4.68 -8.53 0.83
C LEU A 100 -6.03 -7.89 1.23
N SER A 101 -6.74 -7.28 0.29
CA SER A 101 -8.08 -6.73 0.57
C SER A 101 -9.13 -7.79 0.90
N LYS A 102 -8.89 -9.07 0.56
CA LYS A 102 -9.75 -10.21 0.87
C LYS A 102 -9.48 -10.81 2.25
N GLU A 103 -8.34 -10.46 2.85
CA GLU A 103 -8.00 -10.91 4.20
C GLU A 103 -8.92 -10.26 5.23
N LYS A 104 -9.07 -10.92 6.37
CA LYS A 104 -9.79 -10.33 7.52
C LYS A 104 -8.93 -9.34 8.28
N SER A 105 -7.63 -9.62 8.34
CA SER A 105 -6.64 -8.78 9.02
C SER A 105 -5.26 -8.93 8.42
N ILE A 106 -4.46 -7.87 8.54
CA ILE A 106 -3.03 -7.85 8.24
C ILE A 106 -2.27 -7.09 9.30
N SER A 107 -1.01 -7.45 9.50
CA SER A 107 -0.07 -6.73 10.35
C SER A 107 1.09 -6.17 9.53
N LEU A 108 1.44 -4.90 9.75
CA LEU A 108 2.55 -4.21 9.10
C LEU A 108 3.60 -3.83 10.13
N ILE A 109 4.86 -4.12 9.87
CA ILE A 109 5.99 -3.69 10.69
C ILE A 109 6.71 -2.55 9.98
N CYS A 110 6.75 -1.40 10.64
CA CYS A 110 7.50 -0.23 10.20
C CYS A 110 8.92 -0.33 10.77
N GLY A 111 9.89 -0.64 9.91
CA GLY A 111 11.29 -0.65 10.29
C GLY A 111 11.88 0.74 10.39
N HIS A 112 12.90 0.86 11.21
CA HIS A 112 13.73 2.04 11.38
C HIS A 112 15.20 1.68 11.42
N PHE A 113 16.08 2.69 11.43
CA PHE A 113 17.54 2.52 11.47
C PHE A 113 18.02 1.72 10.24
N GLU A 114 18.92 0.75 10.45
CA GLU A 114 19.38 -0.17 9.39
C GLU A 114 18.47 -1.39 9.18
N GLY A 115 17.34 -1.45 9.93
CA GLY A 115 16.34 -2.50 9.82
C GLY A 115 16.08 -3.25 11.12
N VAL A 116 15.70 -4.51 10.99
CA VAL A 116 15.33 -5.40 12.09
C VAL A 116 16.25 -6.61 12.14
N ASP A 117 16.34 -7.25 13.27
CA ASP A 117 17.10 -8.50 13.41
C ASP A 117 16.46 -9.62 12.56
N GLU A 118 17.25 -10.21 11.68
CA GLU A 118 16.84 -11.22 10.71
C GLU A 118 16.20 -12.47 11.37
N ARG A 119 16.60 -12.78 12.61
CA ARG A 119 16.06 -13.91 13.36
C ARG A 119 14.57 -13.75 13.66
N VAL A 120 14.10 -12.52 13.83
CA VAL A 120 12.67 -12.27 14.05
C VAL A 120 11.87 -12.54 12.77
N LEU A 121 12.38 -12.11 11.62
CA LEU A 121 11.71 -12.32 10.33
C LEU A 121 11.55 -13.83 10.04
N THR A 122 12.63 -14.58 10.21
CA THR A 122 12.65 -16.03 9.92
C THR A 122 11.85 -16.86 10.91
N THR A 123 11.99 -16.62 12.22
CA THR A 123 11.32 -17.42 13.25
C THR A 123 9.81 -17.19 13.33
N ARG A 124 9.32 -16.05 12.87
CA ARG A 124 7.90 -15.71 12.85
C ARG A 124 7.27 -15.74 11.46
N ASN A 125 8.04 -16.21 10.47
CA ASN A 125 7.58 -16.35 9.09
C ASN A 125 6.98 -15.04 8.55
N ILE A 126 7.69 -13.90 8.76
CA ILE A 126 7.30 -12.57 8.35
C ILE A 126 7.63 -12.38 6.88
N GLU A 127 6.64 -11.97 6.08
CA GLU A 127 6.83 -11.66 4.67
C GLU A 127 7.45 -10.26 4.52
N GLU A 128 8.43 -10.10 3.63
CA GLU A 128 8.94 -8.78 3.27
C GLU A 128 8.27 -8.23 2.02
N ILE A 129 7.82 -6.98 2.06
CA ILE A 129 7.24 -6.28 0.90
C ILE A 129 7.90 -4.91 0.69
N SER A 130 8.08 -4.53 -0.58
CA SER A 130 8.66 -3.26 -1.01
C SER A 130 7.64 -2.42 -1.76
N VAL A 131 7.51 -1.15 -1.41
CA VAL A 131 6.66 -0.18 -2.13
C VAL A 131 7.38 0.48 -3.32
N GLY A 132 8.66 0.17 -3.54
CA GLY A 132 9.44 0.68 -4.67
C GLY A 132 10.94 0.67 -4.42
N ASP A 133 11.70 0.93 -5.48
CA ASP A 133 13.17 0.88 -5.47
C ASP A 133 13.77 2.24 -5.01
N TYR A 134 13.45 2.62 -3.78
CA TYR A 134 13.96 3.81 -3.11
C TYR A 134 13.99 3.60 -1.59
N ILE A 135 14.79 4.42 -0.90
CA ILE A 135 14.97 4.32 0.55
C ILE A 135 14.13 5.40 1.23
N LEU A 136 13.38 4.99 2.25
CA LEU A 136 12.65 5.88 3.17
C LEU A 136 13.36 5.90 4.53
N SER A 137 13.15 6.95 5.31
CA SER A 137 13.72 7.07 6.65
C SER A 137 13.08 6.12 7.67
N GLY A 138 11.88 5.59 7.37
CA GLY A 138 11.15 4.63 8.18
C GLY A 138 10.02 3.99 7.41
N GLY A 139 9.40 2.95 7.97
CA GLY A 139 8.35 2.17 7.32
C GLY A 139 6.96 2.82 7.34
N GLU A 140 6.73 3.89 8.10
CA GLU A 140 5.40 4.48 8.32
C GLU A 140 4.75 4.97 7.02
N THR A 141 5.52 5.69 6.19
CA THR A 141 5.02 6.16 4.87
C THR A 141 4.70 4.99 3.95
N ALA A 142 5.52 3.94 3.96
CA ALA A 142 5.24 2.72 3.20
C ALA A 142 3.98 2.01 3.71
N ALA A 143 3.77 1.95 5.03
CA ALA A 143 2.55 1.40 5.62
C ALA A 143 1.29 2.18 5.17
N LEU A 144 1.36 3.51 5.13
CA LEU A 144 0.26 4.34 4.64
C LEU A 144 -0.04 4.06 3.16
N VAL A 145 0.99 3.89 2.30
CA VAL A 145 0.81 3.52 0.88
C VAL A 145 0.14 2.14 0.74
N VAL A 146 0.59 1.15 1.50
CA VAL A 146 0.02 -0.20 1.48
C VAL A 146 -1.44 -0.17 1.95
N LEU A 147 -1.72 0.50 3.07
CA LEU A 147 -3.08 0.61 3.60
C LEU A 147 -4.00 1.38 2.65
N ASP A 148 -3.58 2.51 2.10
CA ASP A 148 -4.37 3.27 1.12
C ASP A 148 -4.78 2.38 -0.05
N SER A 149 -3.81 1.65 -0.64
CA SER A 149 -4.04 0.76 -1.77
C SER A 149 -5.01 -0.38 -1.46
N ILE A 150 -5.00 -0.91 -0.23
CA ILE A 150 -5.89 -1.99 0.20
C ILE A 150 -7.28 -1.44 0.52
N LEU A 151 -7.35 -0.36 1.29
CA LEU A 151 -8.61 0.19 1.82
C LEU A 151 -9.57 0.62 0.71
N ARG A 152 -9.06 1.16 -0.40
CA ARG A 152 -9.89 1.54 -1.55
C ARG A 152 -10.55 0.35 -2.26
N LEU A 153 -10.02 -0.87 -2.07
CA LEU A 153 -10.53 -2.11 -2.64
C LEU A 153 -11.56 -2.80 -1.74
N LEU A 154 -11.75 -2.30 -0.52
CA LEU A 154 -12.75 -2.85 0.40
C LEU A 154 -14.18 -2.48 -0.04
N PRO A 155 -15.13 -3.43 0.01
CA PRO A 155 -16.52 -3.16 -0.30
C PRO A 155 -17.08 -2.00 0.53
N GLY A 156 -17.74 -1.06 -0.14
CA GLY A 156 -18.41 0.09 0.48
C GLY A 156 -17.50 1.25 0.89
N VAL A 157 -16.19 1.18 0.65
CA VAL A 157 -15.25 2.30 0.90
C VAL A 157 -15.31 3.30 -0.25
N LEU A 158 -15.23 2.85 -1.50
CA LEU A 158 -15.51 3.67 -2.67
C LEU A 158 -17.02 3.67 -2.92
N GLY A 159 -17.59 4.85 -3.21
CA GLY A 159 -19.04 5.02 -3.36
C GLY A 159 -19.67 4.35 -4.59
N ASN A 160 -18.85 3.76 -5.47
CA ASN A 160 -19.31 3.04 -6.65
C ASN A 160 -18.41 1.82 -6.89
N ASP A 161 -18.94 0.62 -6.64
CA ASP A 161 -18.21 -0.64 -6.82
C ASP A 161 -17.76 -0.89 -8.28
N LYS A 162 -18.35 -0.16 -9.26
CA LYS A 162 -17.94 -0.23 -10.66
C LYS A 162 -16.75 0.66 -11.01
N SER A 163 -16.38 1.61 -10.14
CA SER A 163 -15.26 2.52 -10.42
C SER A 163 -13.89 1.85 -10.33
N SER A 164 -13.79 0.70 -9.67
CA SER A 164 -12.56 -0.08 -9.59
C SER A 164 -12.24 -0.88 -10.87
N HIS A 165 -13.26 -1.19 -11.69
CA HIS A 165 -13.09 -2.09 -12.85
C HIS A 165 -12.46 -1.48 -14.10
N ASP A 166 -12.34 -0.16 -14.19
CA ASP A 166 -11.72 0.55 -15.34
C ASP A 166 -10.39 1.23 -14.95
N GLU A 167 -9.82 0.91 -13.78
CA GLU A 167 -8.63 1.58 -13.27
C GLU A 167 -7.33 1.03 -13.88
N THR A 168 -6.30 1.87 -13.82
CA THR A 168 -4.92 1.52 -14.21
C THR A 168 -4.50 0.21 -13.52
N PHE A 169 -3.85 -0.69 -14.28
CA PHE A 169 -3.34 -2.01 -13.91
C PHE A 169 -4.36 -3.15 -13.81
N GLU A 170 -5.66 -2.91 -13.81
CA GLU A 170 -6.64 -4.00 -13.70
C GLU A 170 -6.60 -4.93 -14.93
N ASN A 171 -6.57 -4.33 -16.12
CA ASN A 171 -6.45 -5.05 -17.41
C ASN A 171 -5.02 -5.05 -17.96
N GLY A 172 -4.01 -4.72 -17.14
CA GLY A 172 -2.62 -4.64 -17.56
C GLY A 172 -2.26 -3.40 -18.38
N LEU A 173 -3.20 -2.48 -18.58
CA LEU A 173 -3.01 -1.20 -19.28
C LEU A 173 -3.02 -0.02 -18.31
N LEU A 174 -2.41 1.09 -18.72
CA LEU A 174 -2.63 2.39 -18.10
C LEU A 174 -4.00 2.94 -18.51
N GLU A 175 -4.60 3.75 -17.65
CA GLU A 175 -5.86 4.41 -17.93
C GLU A 175 -5.71 5.44 -19.07
N TYR A 176 -6.79 5.60 -19.86
CA TYR A 176 -6.89 6.59 -20.91
C TYR A 176 -6.96 8.02 -20.35
N PRO A 177 -6.65 9.07 -21.15
CA PRO A 177 -6.71 10.47 -20.70
C PRO A 177 -8.15 10.88 -20.39
N GLN A 178 -8.33 11.53 -19.24
CA GLN A 178 -9.61 12.03 -18.75
C GLN A 178 -9.77 13.52 -19.10
N TYR A 179 -11.00 13.93 -19.38
CA TYR A 179 -11.34 15.32 -19.72
C TYR A 179 -12.54 15.78 -18.87
N THR A 180 -12.54 17.05 -18.49
CA THR A 180 -13.63 17.67 -17.75
C THR A 180 -13.97 19.06 -18.35
N LYS A 181 -14.96 19.76 -17.80
CA LYS A 181 -15.33 21.11 -18.20
C LYS A 181 -14.23 22.12 -17.85
N PRO A 182 -14.06 23.18 -18.65
CA PRO A 182 -14.84 23.55 -19.85
C PRO A 182 -14.47 22.69 -21.07
N GLN A 183 -15.34 22.64 -22.09
CA GLN A 183 -15.11 21.87 -23.33
C GLN A 183 -13.89 22.36 -24.13
N ILE A 184 -13.62 23.66 -24.10
CA ILE A 184 -12.42 24.27 -24.69
C ILE A 184 -11.65 24.95 -23.57
N TRP A 185 -10.38 24.62 -23.43
CA TRP A 185 -9.46 25.23 -22.48
C TRP A 185 -8.11 25.51 -23.16
N GLU A 186 -7.66 26.78 -23.13
CA GLU A 186 -6.43 27.21 -23.81
C GLU A 186 -6.33 26.72 -25.27
N GLU A 187 -7.39 26.97 -26.06
CA GLU A 187 -7.51 26.57 -27.46
C GLU A 187 -7.51 25.04 -27.72
N LYS A 188 -7.50 24.24 -26.69
CA LYS A 188 -7.57 22.75 -26.78
C LYS A 188 -8.98 22.27 -26.49
N SER A 189 -9.55 21.54 -27.43
CA SER A 189 -10.90 20.96 -27.30
C SER A 189 -10.86 19.56 -26.69
N VAL A 190 -11.92 19.18 -25.99
CA VAL A 190 -12.22 17.80 -25.66
C VAL A 190 -12.41 17.02 -26.98
N PRO A 191 -11.87 15.79 -27.12
CA PRO A 191 -12.08 14.96 -28.31
C PRO A 191 -13.56 14.79 -28.64
N GLU A 192 -13.95 15.01 -29.89
CA GLU A 192 -15.35 14.98 -30.36
C GLU A 192 -16.05 13.65 -30.05
N VAL A 193 -15.32 12.53 -30.12
CA VAL A 193 -15.85 11.22 -29.81
C VAL A 193 -16.44 11.14 -28.38
N LEU A 194 -15.83 11.84 -27.42
CA LEU A 194 -16.32 11.89 -26.03
C LEU A 194 -17.59 12.73 -25.86
N LEU A 195 -17.92 13.57 -26.85
CA LEU A 195 -19.11 14.41 -26.88
C LEU A 195 -20.24 13.79 -27.68
N SER A 196 -19.99 12.70 -28.41
CA SER A 196 -20.92 12.08 -29.37
C SER A 196 -22.11 11.37 -28.73
N GLY A 197 -22.01 10.96 -27.45
CA GLY A 197 -22.98 10.09 -26.81
C GLY A 197 -22.97 8.62 -27.30
N ASP A 198 -22.14 8.27 -28.28
CA ASP A 198 -21.98 6.92 -28.79
C ASP A 198 -21.07 6.10 -27.88
N HIS A 199 -21.67 5.35 -26.98
CA HIS A 199 -20.95 4.57 -25.99
C HIS A 199 -19.96 3.55 -26.59
N SER A 200 -20.29 2.98 -27.78
CA SER A 200 -19.37 2.04 -28.44
C SER A 200 -18.12 2.74 -28.93
N LYS A 201 -18.26 3.85 -29.67
CA LYS A 201 -17.11 4.63 -30.14
C LYS A 201 -16.28 5.21 -28.99
N ILE A 202 -16.93 5.63 -27.91
CA ILE A 202 -16.23 6.10 -26.70
C ILE A 202 -15.40 4.97 -26.09
N LYS A 203 -15.94 3.75 -25.99
CA LYS A 203 -15.22 2.59 -25.45
C LYS A 203 -14.00 2.22 -26.30
N ASP A 204 -14.18 2.17 -27.63
CA ASP A 204 -13.10 1.86 -28.56
C ASP A 204 -11.99 2.92 -28.52
N TRP A 205 -12.37 4.19 -28.44
CA TRP A 205 -11.44 5.31 -28.29
C TRP A 205 -10.64 5.19 -26.98
N ARG A 206 -11.32 4.94 -25.86
CA ARG A 206 -10.68 4.75 -24.53
C ARG A 206 -9.65 3.62 -24.58
N LEU A 207 -10.02 2.48 -25.14
CA LEU A 207 -9.11 1.35 -25.27
C LEU A 207 -7.88 1.71 -26.11
N SER A 208 -8.08 2.35 -27.29
CA SER A 208 -6.97 2.76 -28.16
C SER A 208 -6.01 3.74 -27.47
N GLN A 209 -6.55 4.66 -26.65
CA GLN A 209 -5.72 5.60 -25.86
C GLN A 209 -4.95 4.88 -24.75
N SER A 210 -5.59 3.96 -24.03
CA SER A 210 -4.92 3.14 -23.02
C SER A 210 -3.78 2.33 -23.60
N GLU A 211 -3.98 1.71 -24.74
CA GLU A 211 -2.94 0.95 -25.46
C GLU A 211 -1.78 1.84 -25.91
N ALA A 212 -2.10 3.01 -26.49
CA ALA A 212 -1.10 3.96 -26.96
C ALA A 212 -0.23 4.50 -25.79
N ILE A 213 -0.87 4.93 -24.72
CA ILE A 213 -0.17 5.44 -23.52
C ILE A 213 0.66 4.35 -22.85
N THR A 214 0.12 3.12 -22.75
CA THR A 214 0.85 2.02 -22.14
C THR A 214 2.08 1.65 -22.94
N ARG A 215 1.94 1.59 -24.27
CA ARG A 215 3.06 1.29 -25.18
C ARG A 215 4.18 2.33 -25.07
N ASP A 216 3.81 3.62 -24.97
CA ASP A 216 4.75 4.74 -24.89
C ASP A 216 5.43 4.84 -23.53
N ARG A 217 4.65 4.82 -22.44
CA ARG A 217 5.13 5.16 -21.10
C ARG A 217 5.53 3.95 -20.25
N ARG A 218 4.96 2.77 -20.54
CA ARG A 218 5.22 1.52 -19.80
C ARG A 218 5.40 0.35 -20.74
N PRO A 219 6.52 0.31 -21.49
CA PRO A 219 6.83 -0.78 -22.41
C PRO A 219 6.85 -2.16 -21.74
N ASP A 220 7.21 -2.22 -20.46
CA ASP A 220 7.18 -3.41 -19.62
C ASP A 220 5.77 -3.98 -19.44
N LEU A 221 4.77 -3.14 -19.20
CA LEU A 221 3.36 -3.53 -19.12
C LEU A 221 2.81 -3.90 -20.49
N TRP A 222 3.16 -3.12 -21.51
CA TRP A 222 2.74 -3.39 -22.90
C TRP A 222 3.19 -4.77 -23.38
N GLN A 223 4.42 -5.16 -23.07
CA GLN A 223 4.93 -6.49 -23.43
C GLN A 223 4.19 -7.62 -22.70
N LYS A 224 3.77 -7.40 -21.45
CA LYS A 224 2.95 -8.37 -20.70
C LYS A 224 1.54 -8.47 -21.27
N TYR A 225 0.91 -7.33 -21.57
CA TYR A 225 -0.44 -7.26 -22.15
C TYR A 225 -0.54 -7.99 -23.48
N LYS A 226 0.47 -7.86 -24.36
CA LYS A 226 0.51 -8.57 -25.66
C LYS A 226 0.68 -10.09 -25.57
N LYS A 227 1.11 -10.61 -24.43
CA LYS A 227 1.33 -12.06 -24.24
C LYS A 227 0.10 -12.79 -23.68
N ASN A 228 -0.87 -12.03 -23.21
CA ASN A 228 -2.17 -12.53 -22.73
C ASN A 228 -3.22 -12.43 -23.84
#